data_d9b13a11e09147240c897dc16e0c90f2
#
_entry.id   d9b13a11e09147240c897dc16e0c90f2
#
_cell.length_a   1.000
_cell.length_b   1.000
_cell.length_c   1.000
_cell.angle_alpha   90.00
_cell.angle_beta   90.00
_cell.angle_gamma   90.00
#
_symmetry.space_group_name_H-M   'P 1'
#
loop_
_entity.id
_entity.type
_entity.pdbx_description
1 polymer ?
#
loop_
_entity_poly.entity_id
_entity_poly.type
_entity_poly.pdbx_seq_one_letter_code
_entity_poly.pdbx_strand_id
1 'polypeptide(L)'
;GWRLTLRFFVKMFRRSGRNLHATVLIGDGDNMVELYHTLNDLTYGYRVLGIFYDEKDSNYPKGIPFKGPVNQLFEWLSHNTVHELYCGLPSSRKDDILAIMNYCENNLIRFYSVPHVRNYIKRQLQLELLGEVPVLSIRTEPLQNPVNRLAKRLFDLTFSSLFLLTIFPFIYLFVGLI
;
A
#
# COMPACT_ATOMS: atom_id res chain seq x y z
N GLY A 1 10.41 -13.81 20.68
CA GLY A 1 10.19 -14.91 20.23
C GLY A 1 9.87 -15.30 18.78
N TRP A 2 9.07 -16.35 18.64
CA TRP A 2 8.73 -17.08 17.41
C TRP A 2 8.31 -16.19 16.23
N ARG A 3 7.54 -15.13 16.45
CA ARG A 3 7.10 -14.19 15.39
C ARG A 3 8.24 -13.42 14.75
N LEU A 4 9.30 -13.12 15.47
CA LEU A 4 10.46 -12.40 14.94
C LEU A 4 11.36 -13.33 14.11
N THR A 5 11.55 -14.56 14.56
CA THR A 5 12.32 -15.58 13.82
C THR A 5 11.63 -15.94 12.52
N LEU A 6 10.30 -16.09 12.51
CA LEU A 6 9.52 -16.40 11.32
C LEU A 6 9.57 -15.24 10.30
N ARG A 7 9.48 -13.98 10.75
CA ARG A 7 9.65 -12.81 9.88
C ARG A 7 11.07 -12.71 9.30
N PHE A 8 12.07 -13.06 10.07
CA PHE A 8 13.46 -13.09 9.61
C PHE A 8 13.67 -14.17 8.55
N PHE A 9 13.14 -15.39 8.77
CA PHE A 9 13.18 -16.48 7.81
C PHE A 9 12.45 -16.14 6.51
N VAL A 10 11.26 -15.56 6.58
CA VAL A 10 10.50 -15.15 5.39
C VAL A 10 11.24 -14.06 4.60
N LYS A 11 11.86 -13.08 5.28
CA LYS A 11 12.70 -12.07 4.62
C LYS A 11 13.93 -12.68 3.95
N MET A 12 14.58 -13.64 4.61
CA MET A 12 15.75 -14.33 4.08
C MET A 12 15.40 -15.19 2.87
N PHE A 13 14.23 -15.87 2.90
CA PHE A 13 13.73 -16.69 1.80
C PHE A 13 13.35 -15.85 0.56
N ARG A 14 12.76 -14.66 0.77
CA ARG A 14 12.46 -13.69 -0.30
C ARG A 14 13.73 -13.12 -0.93
N ARG A 15 14.77 -12.84 -0.14
CA ARG A 15 16.08 -12.41 -0.63
C ARG A 15 16.76 -13.43 -1.53
N SER A 16 16.42 -14.71 -1.40
CA SER A 16 16.95 -15.78 -2.25
C SER A 16 16.33 -15.83 -3.65
N GLY A 17 15.48 -14.83 -4.02
CA GLY A 17 14.89 -14.72 -5.37
C GLY A 17 13.85 -15.77 -5.71
N ARG A 18 13.45 -16.62 -4.76
CA ARG A 18 12.40 -17.62 -4.94
C ARG A 18 11.04 -17.02 -4.59
N ASN A 19 10.08 -17.18 -5.49
CA ASN A 19 8.69 -16.73 -5.33
C ASN A 19 8.52 -15.20 -5.39
N LEU A 20 9.18 -14.53 -6.35
CA LEU A 20 8.94 -13.11 -6.63
C LEU A 20 7.70 -12.95 -7.52
N HIS A 21 6.84 -12.01 -7.17
CA HIS A 21 5.71 -11.63 -8.02
C HIS A 21 6.19 -10.82 -9.22
N ALA A 22 6.05 -11.41 -10.40
CA ALA A 22 6.37 -10.73 -11.65
C ALA A 22 5.37 -9.60 -11.89
N THR A 23 5.88 -8.39 -12.03
CA THR A 23 5.08 -7.16 -12.06
C THR A 23 5.44 -6.31 -13.27
N VAL A 24 4.43 -5.68 -13.88
CA VAL A 24 4.57 -4.74 -14.99
C VAL A 24 3.96 -3.41 -14.62
N LEU A 25 4.62 -2.33 -15.03
CA LEU A 25 4.20 -0.96 -14.82
C LEU A 25 3.77 -0.33 -16.15
N ILE A 26 2.73 0.50 -16.14
CA ILE A 26 2.24 1.24 -17.31
C ILE A 26 2.03 2.69 -16.94
N GLY A 27 2.64 3.60 -17.65
CA GLY A 27 2.52 5.04 -17.46
C GLY A 27 3.87 5.72 -17.24
N ASP A 28 3.87 7.05 -17.29
CA ASP A 28 5.05 7.91 -17.39
C ASP A 28 5.23 8.86 -16.18
N GLY A 29 4.38 8.84 -15.20
CA GLY A 29 4.44 9.79 -14.08
C GLY A 29 5.54 9.53 -13.04
N ASP A 30 5.93 10.57 -12.28
CA ASP A 30 6.86 10.48 -11.14
C ASP A 30 6.43 9.40 -10.13
N ASN A 31 5.12 9.21 -9.98
CA ASN A 31 4.56 8.16 -9.12
C ASN A 31 4.94 6.75 -9.58
N MET A 32 5.09 6.54 -10.90
CA MET A 32 5.50 5.26 -11.46
C MET A 32 6.97 4.98 -11.21
N VAL A 33 7.80 6.04 -11.22
CA VAL A 33 9.22 5.95 -10.87
C VAL A 33 9.38 5.59 -9.40
N GLU A 34 8.67 6.26 -8.51
CA GLU A 34 8.68 5.97 -7.08
C GLU A 34 8.17 4.56 -6.77
N LEU A 35 7.10 4.16 -7.46
CA LEU A 35 6.56 2.80 -7.36
C LEU A 35 7.57 1.77 -7.85
N TYR A 36 8.28 2.03 -8.96
CA TYR A 36 9.34 1.17 -9.45
C TYR A 36 10.43 0.95 -8.39
N HIS A 37 10.94 2.02 -7.79
CA HIS A 37 11.95 1.91 -6.74
C HIS A 37 11.44 1.13 -5.53
N THR A 38 10.20 1.34 -5.15
CA THR A 38 9.56 0.63 -4.03
C THR A 38 9.41 -0.87 -4.34
N LEU A 39 8.91 -1.22 -5.52
CA LEU A 39 8.68 -2.61 -5.91
C LEU A 39 9.98 -3.36 -6.24
N ASN A 40 11.00 -2.65 -6.72
CA ASN A 40 12.29 -3.26 -7.03
C ASN A 40 13.14 -3.57 -5.79
N ASP A 41 12.73 -3.11 -4.61
CA ASP A 41 13.32 -3.57 -3.35
C ASP A 41 12.89 -5.03 -3.08
N LEU A 42 13.85 -5.94 -3.13
CA LEU A 42 13.66 -7.38 -2.92
C LEU A 42 12.96 -7.73 -1.59
N THR A 43 12.93 -6.79 -0.65
CA THR A 43 12.27 -6.96 0.64
C THR A 43 10.76 -7.17 0.49
N TYR A 44 10.15 -6.56 -0.53
CA TYR A 44 8.71 -6.65 -0.79
C TYR A 44 8.32 -7.91 -1.57
N GLY A 45 9.29 -8.60 -2.19
CA GLY A 45 9.03 -9.84 -2.92
C GLY A 45 8.44 -9.64 -4.31
N TYR A 46 8.69 -8.48 -4.93
CA TYR A 46 8.31 -8.18 -6.31
C TYR A 46 9.52 -8.17 -7.22
N ARG A 47 9.26 -8.40 -8.51
CA ARG A 47 10.23 -8.26 -9.59
C ARG A 47 9.58 -7.49 -10.73
N VAL A 48 10.01 -6.27 -10.95
CA VAL A 48 9.52 -5.47 -12.08
C VAL A 48 10.18 -5.96 -13.36
N LEU A 49 9.38 -6.51 -14.28
CA LEU A 49 9.82 -7.04 -15.57
C LEU A 49 10.03 -5.93 -16.59
N GLY A 50 9.26 -4.87 -16.50
CA GLY A 50 9.37 -3.74 -17.40
C GLY A 50 8.32 -2.67 -17.16
N ILE A 51 8.55 -1.54 -17.82
CA ILE A 51 7.62 -0.42 -17.85
C ILE A 51 7.24 -0.09 -19.28
N PHE A 52 5.96 0.23 -19.50
CA PHE A 52 5.40 0.64 -20.79
C PHE A 52 4.88 2.07 -20.70
N TYR A 53 5.29 2.93 -21.63
CA TYR A 53 4.77 4.29 -21.77
C TYR A 53 5.01 4.81 -23.20
N ASP A 54 4.18 5.76 -23.65
CA ASP A 54 4.18 6.21 -25.06
C ASP A 54 5.16 7.36 -25.31
N GLU A 55 5.36 8.24 -24.31
CA GLU A 55 6.31 9.34 -24.42
C GLU A 55 7.59 9.00 -23.65
N LYS A 56 8.71 9.05 -24.36
CA LYS A 56 10.04 8.95 -23.75
C LYS A 56 10.40 10.29 -23.13
N ASP A 57 9.82 10.61 -21.98
CA ASP A 57 10.19 11.79 -21.25
C ASP A 57 11.67 11.70 -20.88
N SER A 58 12.44 12.75 -21.21
CA SER A 58 13.89 12.83 -20.95
C SER A 58 14.25 12.72 -19.47
N ASN A 59 13.28 12.87 -18.59
CA ASN A 59 13.41 12.78 -17.14
C ASN A 59 13.27 11.37 -16.56
N TYR A 60 13.01 10.35 -17.37
CA TYR A 60 12.91 8.99 -16.86
C TYR A 60 14.28 8.50 -16.39
N PRO A 61 14.43 8.02 -15.14
CA PRO A 61 15.72 7.62 -14.59
C PRO A 61 16.38 6.53 -15.42
N LYS A 62 17.68 6.69 -15.67
CA LYS A 62 18.48 5.65 -16.31
C LYS A 62 18.50 4.39 -15.44
N GLY A 63 18.10 3.26 -16.01
CA GLY A 63 18.09 1.98 -15.30
C GLY A 63 16.73 1.34 -15.11
N ILE A 64 15.65 2.05 -15.46
CA ILE A 64 14.31 1.45 -15.49
C ILE A 64 14.15 0.68 -16.80
N PRO A 65 13.73 -0.61 -16.78
CA PRO A 65 13.62 -1.45 -17.96
C PRO A 65 12.43 -1.04 -18.83
N PHE A 66 12.65 -0.12 -19.75
CA PHE A 66 11.67 0.26 -20.78
C PHE A 66 11.47 -0.89 -21.76
N LYS A 67 10.22 -1.28 -22.01
CA LYS A 67 9.86 -2.40 -22.91
C LYS A 67 9.19 -1.96 -24.20
N GLY A 68 8.59 -0.78 -24.22
CA GLY A 68 7.96 -0.24 -25.41
C GLY A 68 6.75 0.66 -25.09
N PRO A 69 6.08 1.15 -26.14
CA PRO A 69 4.86 1.90 -26.01
C PRO A 69 3.71 1.02 -25.54
N VAL A 70 2.63 1.64 -25.02
CA VAL A 70 1.47 0.94 -24.44
C VAL A 70 0.77 0.04 -25.45
N ASN A 71 0.79 0.38 -26.75
CA ASN A 71 0.19 -0.45 -27.79
C ASN A 71 0.85 -1.83 -27.97
N GLN A 72 2.12 -1.99 -27.59
CA GLN A 72 2.85 -3.27 -27.64
C GLN A 72 2.66 -4.12 -26.37
N LEU A 73 1.95 -3.60 -25.39
CA LEU A 73 1.75 -4.26 -24.11
C LEU A 73 1.12 -5.65 -24.26
N PHE A 74 0.03 -5.76 -25.00
CA PHE A 74 -0.73 -7.02 -25.11
C PHE A 74 0.08 -8.12 -25.78
N GLU A 75 0.83 -7.79 -26.82
CA GLU A 75 1.73 -8.71 -27.49
C GLU A 75 2.82 -9.20 -26.53
N TRP A 76 3.40 -8.27 -25.77
CA TRP A 76 4.42 -8.62 -24.78
C TRP A 76 3.85 -9.48 -23.64
N LEU A 77 2.65 -9.18 -23.14
CA LEU A 77 1.98 -9.94 -22.09
C LEU A 77 1.65 -11.37 -22.53
N SER A 78 1.35 -11.60 -23.80
CA SER A 78 1.07 -12.95 -24.34
C SER A 78 2.27 -13.90 -24.27
N HIS A 79 3.50 -13.36 -24.24
CA HIS A 79 4.75 -14.12 -24.21
C HIS A 79 5.42 -14.15 -22.82
N ASN A 80 4.87 -13.42 -21.85
CA ASN A 80 5.49 -13.27 -20.53
C ASN A 80 4.48 -13.53 -19.41
N THR A 81 4.87 -14.32 -18.43
CA THR A 81 4.01 -14.57 -17.26
C THR A 81 4.11 -13.39 -16.30
N VAL A 82 2.98 -12.70 -16.10
CA VAL A 82 2.84 -11.56 -15.20
C VAL A 82 1.78 -11.88 -14.15
N HIS A 83 2.06 -11.54 -12.89
CA HIS A 83 1.13 -11.76 -11.79
C HIS A 83 0.35 -10.48 -11.43
N GLU A 84 1.01 -9.33 -11.55
CA GLU A 84 0.43 -8.05 -11.18
C GLU A 84 0.78 -6.96 -12.19
N LEU A 85 -0.19 -6.08 -12.46
CA LEU A 85 -0.05 -4.98 -13.39
C LEU A 85 -0.49 -3.69 -12.72
N TYR A 86 0.37 -2.68 -12.73
CA TYR A 86 0.11 -1.36 -12.18
C TYR A 86 -0.05 -0.35 -13.31
N CYS A 87 -1.23 0.25 -13.41
CA CYS A 87 -1.60 1.19 -14.47
C CYS A 87 -1.68 2.62 -13.93
N GLY A 88 -0.77 3.47 -14.36
CA GLY A 88 -0.72 4.91 -14.08
C GLY A 88 -1.10 5.75 -15.29
N LEU A 89 -1.91 5.26 -16.20
CA LEU A 89 -2.41 6.05 -17.33
C LEU A 89 -3.38 7.13 -16.84
N PRO A 90 -3.37 8.33 -17.48
CA PRO A 90 -4.31 9.39 -17.17
C PRO A 90 -5.75 8.99 -17.53
N SER A 91 -6.72 9.54 -16.79
CA SER A 91 -8.15 9.24 -16.99
C SER A 91 -8.68 9.59 -18.38
N SER A 92 -7.95 10.42 -19.14
CA SER A 92 -8.26 10.72 -20.55
C SER A 92 -8.14 9.49 -21.46
N ARG A 93 -7.35 8.48 -21.06
CA ARG A 93 -7.14 7.21 -21.79
C ARG A 93 -8.03 6.08 -21.25
N LYS A 94 -9.30 6.40 -21.02
CA LYS A 94 -10.26 5.47 -20.42
C LYS A 94 -10.40 4.16 -21.19
N ASP A 95 -10.41 4.23 -22.51
CA ASP A 95 -10.60 3.05 -23.36
C ASP A 95 -9.41 2.09 -23.26
N ASP A 96 -8.19 2.62 -23.21
CA ASP A 96 -6.99 1.82 -22.98
C ASP A 96 -6.99 1.17 -21.60
N ILE A 97 -7.36 1.93 -20.56
CA ILE A 97 -7.45 1.42 -19.20
C ILE A 97 -8.45 0.27 -19.12
N LEU A 98 -9.62 0.42 -19.73
CA LEU A 98 -10.66 -0.63 -19.77
C LEU A 98 -10.19 -1.86 -20.55
N ALA A 99 -9.51 -1.68 -21.69
CA ALA A 99 -8.95 -2.79 -22.46
C ALA A 99 -7.91 -3.56 -21.67
N ILE A 100 -7.01 -2.85 -20.95
CA ILE A 100 -5.98 -3.47 -20.10
C ILE A 100 -6.63 -4.22 -18.93
N MET A 101 -7.63 -3.62 -18.29
CA MET A 101 -8.34 -4.23 -17.16
C MET A 101 -9.03 -5.53 -17.59
N ASN A 102 -9.78 -5.52 -18.71
CA ASN A 102 -10.43 -6.70 -19.27
C ASN A 102 -9.43 -7.80 -19.64
N TYR A 103 -8.27 -7.42 -20.20
CA TYR A 103 -7.20 -8.37 -20.50
C TYR A 103 -6.66 -9.01 -19.20
N CYS A 104 -6.44 -8.23 -18.16
CA CYS A 104 -5.96 -8.71 -16.87
C CYS A 104 -6.94 -9.69 -16.23
N GLU A 105 -8.24 -9.39 -16.24
CA GLU A 105 -9.29 -10.26 -15.72
C GLU A 105 -9.33 -11.61 -16.46
N ASN A 106 -9.25 -11.60 -17.79
CA ASN A 106 -9.26 -12.82 -18.60
C ASN A 106 -8.02 -13.69 -18.42
N ASN A 107 -6.89 -13.11 -18.00
CA ASN A 107 -5.61 -13.82 -17.84
C ASN A 107 -5.19 -13.99 -16.39
N LEU A 108 -6.08 -13.76 -15.41
CA LEU A 108 -5.81 -13.89 -13.97
C LEU A 108 -4.65 -13.03 -13.48
N ILE A 109 -4.44 -11.87 -14.11
CA ILE A 109 -3.46 -10.86 -13.71
C ILE A 109 -4.15 -9.88 -12.76
N ARG A 110 -3.56 -9.59 -11.61
CA ARG A 110 -4.10 -8.58 -10.70
C ARG A 110 -3.85 -7.18 -11.24
N PHE A 111 -4.93 -6.46 -11.46
CA PHE A 111 -4.87 -5.08 -11.95
C PHE A 111 -4.92 -4.08 -10.78
N TYR A 112 -4.00 -3.12 -10.77
CA TYR A 112 -3.96 -2.00 -9.84
C TYR A 112 -3.92 -0.68 -10.60
N SER A 113 -4.84 0.21 -10.29
CA SER A 113 -4.81 1.59 -10.80
C SER A 113 -3.98 2.47 -9.88
N VAL A 114 -3.00 3.18 -10.45
CA VAL A 114 -2.16 4.14 -9.75
C VAL A 114 -2.60 5.55 -10.13
N PRO A 115 -3.31 6.27 -9.27
CA PRO A 115 -3.81 7.60 -9.61
C PRO A 115 -2.66 8.61 -9.70
N HIS A 116 -2.76 9.52 -10.67
CA HIS A 116 -1.87 10.69 -10.79
C HIS A 116 -2.21 11.73 -9.73
N VAL A 117 -1.93 11.44 -8.48
CA VAL A 117 -2.20 12.38 -7.38
C VAL A 117 -0.95 13.19 -7.10
N ARG A 118 -0.70 14.21 -7.91
CA ARG A 118 0.32 15.22 -7.63
C ARG A 118 -0.05 15.97 -6.33
N ASN A 119 0.81 15.88 -5.33
CA ASN A 119 0.85 16.74 -4.13
C ASN A 119 -0.16 16.53 -2.99
N TYR A 120 -1.03 15.52 -3.01
CA TYR A 120 -1.98 15.33 -1.88
C TYR A 120 -1.58 14.26 -0.86
N ILE A 121 -0.52 13.47 -1.10
CA ILE A 121 -0.25 12.25 -0.33
C ILE A 121 0.87 12.41 0.72
N LYS A 122 0.89 13.52 1.45
CA LYS A 122 1.48 13.49 2.81
C LYS A 122 0.46 13.16 3.89
N ARG A 123 -0.82 12.97 3.53
CA ARG A 123 -1.91 12.60 4.44
C ARG A 123 -2.50 11.27 4.00
N GLN A 124 -2.72 10.38 4.94
CA GLN A 124 -3.36 9.08 4.69
C GLN A 124 -4.79 9.32 4.17
N LEU A 125 -4.98 9.13 2.85
CA LEU A 125 -6.29 9.19 2.22
C LEU A 125 -6.98 7.84 2.41
N GLN A 126 -8.23 7.87 2.83
CA GLN A 126 -9.11 6.70 2.83
C GLN A 126 -10.12 6.83 1.71
N LEU A 127 -10.34 5.73 0.99
CA LEU A 127 -11.38 5.64 -0.01
C LEU A 127 -12.68 5.27 0.73
N GLU A 128 -13.62 6.20 0.77
CA GLU A 128 -14.95 5.98 1.32
C GLU A 128 -15.98 5.98 0.20
N LEU A 129 -17.00 5.13 0.32
CA LEU A 129 -18.12 5.10 -0.60
C LEU A 129 -19.25 5.97 -0.02
N LEU A 130 -19.56 7.07 -0.68
CA LEU A 130 -20.74 7.87 -0.37
C LEU A 130 -21.87 7.43 -1.31
N GLY A 131 -22.63 6.42 -0.90
CA GLY A 131 -23.53 5.69 -1.80
C GLY A 131 -22.75 4.85 -2.80
N GLU A 132 -22.86 5.13 -4.10
CA GLU A 132 -22.11 4.47 -5.17
C GLU A 132 -20.88 5.28 -5.66
N VAL A 133 -20.66 6.46 -5.07
CA VAL A 133 -19.57 7.35 -5.50
C VAL A 133 -18.35 7.16 -4.59
N PRO A 134 -17.18 6.75 -5.13
CA PRO A 134 -15.95 6.69 -4.36
C PRO A 134 -15.44 8.11 -4.08
N VAL A 135 -15.28 8.45 -2.80
CA VAL A 135 -14.76 9.73 -2.33
C VAL A 135 -13.48 9.50 -1.56
N LEU A 136 -12.45 10.29 -1.88
CA LEU A 136 -11.21 10.30 -1.12
C LEU A 136 -11.36 11.22 0.09
N SER A 137 -11.44 10.65 1.29
CA SER A 137 -11.46 11.40 2.54
C SER A 137 -10.09 11.38 3.20
N ILE A 138 -9.78 12.47 3.92
CA ILE A 138 -8.58 12.52 4.76
C ILE A 138 -8.95 11.85 6.08
N ARG A 139 -8.22 10.81 6.46
CA ARG A 139 -8.39 10.18 7.76
C ARG A 139 -8.15 11.19 8.87
N THR A 140 -9.20 11.68 9.47
CA THR A 140 -9.13 12.46 10.70
C THR A 140 -9.05 11.49 11.87
N GLU A 141 -7.87 11.34 12.44
CA GLU A 141 -7.74 10.54 13.66
C GLU A 141 -8.51 11.24 14.80
N PRO A 142 -9.48 10.57 15.46
CA PRO A 142 -10.30 11.19 16.52
C PRO A 142 -9.46 11.75 17.66
N LEU A 143 -8.23 11.24 17.86
CA LEU A 143 -7.30 11.69 18.91
C LEU A 143 -6.48 12.92 18.51
N GLN A 144 -6.58 13.42 17.27
CA GLN A 144 -5.98 14.70 16.89
C GLN A 144 -6.77 15.88 17.47
N ASN A 145 -8.04 15.67 17.82
CA ASN A 145 -8.83 16.67 18.49
C ASN A 145 -8.38 16.78 19.98
N PRO A 146 -7.88 17.94 20.43
CA PRO A 146 -7.38 18.12 21.79
C PRO A 146 -8.44 17.82 22.85
N VAL A 147 -9.73 18.05 22.53
CA VAL A 147 -10.88 17.76 23.40
C VAL A 147 -11.00 16.24 23.64
N ASN A 148 -10.89 15.42 22.59
CA ASN A 148 -10.96 13.97 22.72
C ASN A 148 -9.76 13.40 23.49
N ARG A 149 -8.59 14.01 23.34
CA ARG A 149 -7.40 13.65 24.09
C ARG A 149 -7.55 13.97 25.58
N LEU A 150 -8.15 15.13 25.90
CA LEU A 150 -8.43 15.51 27.27
C LEU A 150 -9.50 14.62 27.90
N ALA A 151 -10.59 14.35 27.17
CA ALA A 151 -11.65 13.44 27.60
C ALA A 151 -11.10 12.04 27.91
N LYS A 152 -10.24 11.49 27.04
CA LYS A 152 -9.57 10.21 27.28
C LYS A 152 -8.70 10.24 28.53
N ARG A 153 -7.89 11.29 28.76
CA ARG A 153 -7.07 11.41 29.97
C ARG A 153 -7.91 11.48 31.24
N LEU A 154 -9.01 12.24 31.24
CA LEU A 154 -9.93 12.30 32.37
C LEU A 154 -10.56 10.94 32.64
N PHE A 155 -10.97 10.22 31.61
CA PHE A 155 -11.53 8.89 31.75
C PHE A 155 -10.50 7.90 32.32
N ASP A 156 -9.27 7.89 31.80
CA ASP A 156 -8.20 7.04 32.29
C ASP A 156 -7.85 7.33 33.75
N LEU A 157 -7.80 8.62 34.17
CA LEU A 157 -7.55 9.03 35.54
C LEU A 157 -8.68 8.63 36.50
N THR A 158 -9.94 8.83 36.11
CA THR A 158 -11.08 8.44 36.93
C THR A 158 -11.18 6.94 37.14
N PHE A 159 -10.99 6.16 36.05
CA PHE A 159 -10.99 4.70 36.14
C PHE A 159 -9.80 4.17 36.96
N SER A 160 -8.61 4.70 36.76
CA SER A 160 -7.42 4.28 37.49
C SER A 160 -7.51 4.63 38.96
N SER A 161 -8.05 5.80 39.32
CA SER A 161 -8.25 6.17 40.75
C SER A 161 -9.33 5.33 41.42
N LEU A 162 -10.43 5.03 40.70
CA LEU A 162 -11.50 4.17 41.21
C LEU A 162 -10.98 2.74 41.44
N PHE A 163 -10.19 2.23 40.50
CA PHE A 163 -9.57 0.91 40.59
C PHE A 163 -8.60 0.82 41.79
N LEU A 164 -7.75 1.84 41.96
CA LEU A 164 -6.84 1.93 43.11
C LEU A 164 -7.60 1.98 44.45
N LEU A 165 -8.67 2.76 44.51
CA LEU A 165 -9.44 2.96 45.71
C LEU A 165 -10.25 1.72 46.12
N THR A 166 -10.66 0.89 45.13
CA THR A 166 -11.40 -0.35 45.39
C THR A 166 -10.48 -1.53 45.66
N ILE A 167 -9.40 -1.72 44.90
CA ILE A 167 -8.55 -2.91 44.99
C ILE A 167 -7.45 -2.77 46.07
N PHE A 168 -6.90 -1.56 46.26
CA PHE A 168 -5.83 -1.33 47.21
C PHE A 168 -6.20 -1.72 48.67
N PRO A 169 -7.39 -1.37 49.19
CA PRO A 169 -7.75 -1.81 50.56
C PRO A 169 -7.90 -3.32 50.68
N PHE A 170 -8.37 -4.02 49.62
CA PHE A 170 -8.44 -5.48 49.63
C PHE A 170 -7.06 -6.14 49.62
N ILE A 171 -6.12 -5.61 48.87
CA ILE A 171 -4.72 -6.11 48.88
C ILE A 171 -4.11 -5.87 50.28
N TYR A 172 -4.32 -4.68 50.85
CA TYR A 172 -3.79 -4.34 52.20
C TYR A 172 -4.36 -5.25 53.28
N LEU A 173 -5.65 -5.56 53.20
CA LEU A 173 -6.33 -6.46 54.16
C LEU A 173 -5.80 -7.90 54.00
N PHE A 174 -5.53 -8.34 52.77
CA PHE A 174 -5.00 -9.68 52.50
C PHE A 174 -3.54 -9.84 52.97
N VAL A 175 -2.71 -8.83 52.72
CA VAL A 175 -1.29 -8.83 53.13
C VAL A 175 -1.15 -8.68 54.66
N GLY A 176 -2.08 -7.94 55.30
CA GLY A 176 -2.07 -7.79 56.77
C GLY A 176 -2.61 -9.01 57.53
N LEU A 177 -3.20 -9.98 56.86
CA LEU A 177 -3.76 -11.19 57.44
C LEU A 177 -2.80 -12.39 57.32
N ILE A 178 -1.69 -12.25 56.57
CA ILE A 178 -0.59 -13.19 56.44
C ILE A 178 0.55 -12.78 57.37
#